data_dc339e41a43f16b6095308f99c0f912b
#
_entry.id   dc339e41a43f16b6095308f99c0f912b
#
_cell.length_a   1.000
_cell.length_b   1.000
_cell.length_c   1.000
_cell.angle_alpha   90.00
_cell.angle_beta   90.00
_cell.angle_gamma   90.00
#
_symmetry.space_group_name_H-M   'P 1'
#
loop_
_entity.id
_entity.type
_entity.pdbx_description
1 polymer ?
#
loop_
_entity_poly.entity_id
_entity_poly.type
_entity_poly.pdbx_seq_one_letter_code
_entity_poly.pdbx_strand_id
1 'polypeptide(L)'
;MRKEEAELRRAIGVVFLLLGFFFLFHSKLEKLFLDHHQEELIEAFESLGSTSASGQAILASEVQISDREGKLSLLDGARGILRIPEIDFEMVIFDGASEDVLGKGIGMIEPHKEIGINNVGLAGHRSTTFGKQFNRLDELEHHDILEVKTEEATYEFEVVKTFIVDRTEVEVLEDANAPLLTLVTCTPAGVKDPTDRLIVQAKLITER
;
A
#
# COMPACT_ATOMS: atom_id res chain seq x y z
N MET A 1 51.62 -6.07 -26.35
CA MET A 1 50.91 -4.78 -26.48
C MET A 1 49.55 -4.93 -27.18
N ARG A 2 49.45 -5.26 -28.50
CA ARG A 2 48.13 -5.31 -29.18
C ARG A 2 47.17 -6.36 -28.65
N LYS A 3 47.60 -7.52 -28.13
CA LYS A 3 46.72 -8.54 -27.56
C LYS A 3 46.16 -8.14 -26.20
N GLU A 4 46.96 -7.53 -25.37
CA GLU A 4 46.55 -7.04 -24.04
C GLU A 4 45.51 -5.91 -24.12
N GLU A 5 45.65 -5.00 -25.10
CA GLU A 5 44.65 -3.94 -25.36
C GLU A 5 43.32 -4.52 -25.87
N ALA A 6 43.38 -5.59 -26.65
CA ALA A 6 42.14 -6.25 -27.14
C ALA A 6 41.43 -7.00 -26.01
N GLU A 7 42.13 -7.66 -25.09
CA GLU A 7 41.55 -8.30 -23.92
C GLU A 7 40.97 -7.29 -22.94
N LEU A 8 41.67 -6.18 -22.69
CA LEU A 8 41.17 -5.07 -21.86
C LEU A 8 39.87 -4.48 -22.43
N ARG A 9 39.80 -4.24 -23.74
CA ARG A 9 38.58 -3.73 -24.39
C ARG A 9 37.41 -4.73 -24.29
N ARG A 10 37.66 -6.03 -24.40
CA ARG A 10 36.63 -7.08 -24.21
C ARG A 10 36.15 -7.12 -22.75
N ALA A 11 37.07 -7.06 -21.79
CA ALA A 11 36.72 -7.01 -20.38
C ALA A 11 35.87 -5.80 -20.02
N ILE A 12 36.23 -4.62 -20.53
CA ILE A 12 35.43 -3.38 -20.38
C ILE A 12 34.04 -3.54 -21.01
N GLY A 13 33.94 -4.12 -22.21
CA GLY A 13 32.65 -4.38 -22.87
C GLY A 13 31.75 -5.33 -22.06
N VAL A 14 32.33 -6.40 -21.48
CA VAL A 14 31.61 -7.32 -20.63
C VAL A 14 31.12 -6.65 -19.35
N VAL A 15 31.94 -5.79 -18.71
CA VAL A 15 31.54 -5.02 -17.53
C VAL A 15 30.39 -4.09 -17.85
N PHE A 16 30.40 -3.38 -18.99
CA PHE A 16 29.30 -2.52 -19.40
C PHE A 16 28.02 -3.32 -19.71
N LEU A 17 28.14 -4.50 -20.30
CA LEU A 17 26.98 -5.39 -20.53
C LEU A 17 26.39 -5.88 -19.20
N LEU A 18 27.21 -6.28 -18.23
CA LEU A 18 26.76 -6.70 -16.91
C LEU A 18 26.12 -5.55 -16.13
N LEU A 19 26.69 -4.35 -16.21
CA LEU A 19 26.11 -3.14 -15.62
C LEU A 19 24.76 -2.80 -16.26
N GLY A 20 24.66 -2.83 -17.58
CA GLY A 20 23.39 -2.61 -18.30
C GLY A 20 22.33 -3.64 -17.93
N PHE A 21 22.71 -4.91 -17.85
CA PHE A 21 21.83 -5.98 -17.40
C PHE A 21 21.39 -5.77 -15.94
N PHE A 22 22.31 -5.41 -15.05
CA PHE A 22 22.03 -5.08 -13.64
C PHE A 22 21.02 -3.94 -13.52
N PHE A 23 21.19 -2.84 -14.27
CA PHE A 23 20.25 -1.72 -14.25
C PHE A 23 18.87 -2.08 -14.79
N LEU A 24 18.78 -2.93 -15.82
CA LEU A 24 17.50 -3.39 -16.36
C LEU A 24 16.76 -4.34 -15.40
N PHE A 25 17.49 -5.15 -14.63
CA PHE A 25 16.89 -6.10 -13.70
C PHE A 25 16.68 -5.54 -12.28
N HIS A 26 17.42 -4.50 -11.90
CA HIS A 26 17.34 -3.92 -10.54
C HIS A 26 15.93 -3.45 -10.21
N SER A 27 15.25 -2.75 -11.11
CA SER A 27 13.88 -2.28 -10.89
C SER A 27 12.85 -3.41 -10.78
N LYS A 28 13.06 -4.53 -11.50
CA LYS A 28 12.19 -5.72 -11.39
C LYS A 28 12.44 -6.49 -10.11
N LEU A 29 13.69 -6.61 -9.67
CA LEU A 29 14.06 -7.25 -8.40
C LEU A 29 13.50 -6.46 -7.20
N GLU A 30 13.57 -5.14 -7.25
CA GLU A 30 13.02 -4.28 -6.20
C GLU A 30 11.50 -4.38 -6.11
N LYS A 31 10.80 -4.47 -7.25
CA LYS A 31 9.36 -4.71 -7.28
C LYS A 31 9.02 -6.08 -6.65
N LEU A 32 9.69 -7.16 -7.08
CA LEU A 32 9.46 -8.51 -6.56
C LEU A 32 9.68 -8.61 -5.04
N PHE A 33 10.70 -7.92 -4.51
CA PHE A 33 10.99 -7.94 -3.08
C PHE A 33 9.91 -7.23 -2.26
N LEU A 34 9.38 -6.10 -2.75
CA LEU A 34 8.33 -5.34 -2.06
C LEU A 34 6.95 -6.00 -2.19
N ASP A 35 6.64 -6.58 -3.35
CA ASP A 35 5.41 -7.33 -3.55
C ASP A 35 5.37 -8.55 -2.58
N HIS A 36 6.49 -9.25 -2.42
CA HIS A 36 6.59 -10.38 -1.48
C HIS A 36 6.37 -9.97 -0.01
N HIS A 37 6.88 -8.82 0.40
CA HIS A 37 6.67 -8.32 1.76
C HIS A 37 5.19 -7.92 2.03
N GLN A 38 4.53 -7.35 1.03
CA GLN A 38 3.09 -7.04 1.13
C GLN A 38 2.23 -8.32 1.14
N GLU A 39 2.56 -9.32 0.30
CA GLU A 39 1.90 -10.63 0.30
C GLU A 39 1.99 -11.28 1.69
N GLU A 40 3.16 -11.24 2.34
CA GLU A 40 3.36 -11.77 3.68
C GLU A 40 2.47 -11.08 4.74
N LEU A 41 2.36 -9.74 4.68
CA LEU A 41 1.50 -8.96 5.59
C LEU A 41 0.02 -9.27 5.35
N ILE A 42 -0.41 -9.37 4.11
CA ILE A 42 -1.79 -9.68 3.72
C ILE A 42 -2.15 -11.09 4.18
N GLU A 43 -1.31 -12.10 3.88
CA GLU A 43 -1.50 -13.48 4.33
C GLU A 43 -1.55 -13.57 5.87
N ALA A 44 -0.68 -12.84 6.56
CA ALA A 44 -0.69 -12.77 8.01
C ALA A 44 -2.02 -12.21 8.54
N PHE A 45 -2.52 -11.11 7.98
CA PHE A 45 -3.79 -10.50 8.37
C PHE A 45 -4.97 -11.46 8.12
N GLU A 46 -5.06 -12.06 6.94
CA GLU A 46 -6.12 -13.01 6.61
C GLU A 46 -6.11 -14.27 7.48
N SER A 47 -4.91 -14.78 7.82
CA SER A 47 -4.77 -15.96 8.66
C SER A 47 -5.24 -15.72 10.11
N LEU A 48 -5.05 -14.51 10.65
CA LEU A 48 -5.51 -14.15 11.99
C LEU A 48 -7.04 -14.00 12.02
N GLY A 49 -7.62 -13.35 11.02
CA GLY A 49 -9.09 -13.20 10.90
C GLY A 49 -9.82 -14.54 10.78
N SER A 50 -9.28 -15.50 10.00
CA SER A 50 -9.87 -16.82 9.84
C SER A 50 -9.79 -17.71 11.10
N THR A 51 -8.78 -17.55 11.92
CA THR A 51 -8.60 -18.32 13.17
C THR A 51 -9.57 -17.87 14.26
N SER A 52 -9.97 -16.62 14.28
CA SER A 52 -10.98 -16.09 15.21
C SER A 52 -12.37 -16.69 14.96
N ALA A 53 -12.68 -17.06 13.71
CA ALA A 53 -13.97 -17.66 13.34
C ALA A 53 -14.09 -19.17 13.65
N SER A 54 -12.99 -19.89 13.83
CA SER A 54 -13.01 -21.37 13.92
C SER A 54 -12.78 -21.96 15.31
N GLY A 55 -12.71 -21.19 16.41
CA GLY A 55 -12.79 -21.65 17.80
C GLY A 55 -12.04 -22.96 18.23
N GLN A 56 -11.16 -23.48 17.38
CA GLN A 56 -10.39 -24.69 17.65
C GLN A 56 -9.06 -24.35 18.31
N ALA A 57 -9.03 -24.53 19.64
CA ALA A 57 -7.78 -24.59 20.40
C ALA A 57 -6.97 -25.83 19.97
N ILE A 58 -6.14 -25.67 18.95
CA ILE A 58 -5.12 -26.66 18.59
C ILE A 58 -3.98 -26.47 19.58
N LEU A 59 -3.52 -27.57 20.20
CA LEU A 59 -2.28 -27.64 20.98
C LEU A 59 -1.11 -27.19 20.09
N ALA A 60 -0.83 -25.91 20.10
CA ALA A 60 0.23 -25.32 19.28
C ALA A 60 1.60 -25.76 19.81
N SER A 61 2.46 -26.26 18.92
CA SER A 61 3.88 -26.47 19.22
C SER A 61 4.58 -25.12 19.43
N GLU A 62 5.69 -25.11 20.19
CA GLU A 62 6.46 -23.87 20.46
C GLU A 62 6.85 -23.10 19.18
N VAL A 63 7.04 -23.79 18.05
CA VAL A 63 7.33 -23.21 16.72
C VAL A 63 6.12 -22.41 16.20
N GLN A 64 4.89 -22.90 16.38
CA GLN A 64 3.68 -22.19 15.94
C GLN A 64 3.39 -20.96 16.80
N ILE A 65 3.77 -20.99 18.10
CA ILE A 65 3.63 -19.82 18.98
C ILE A 65 4.59 -18.72 18.56
N SER A 66 5.85 -19.04 18.28
CA SER A 66 6.86 -18.07 17.82
C SER A 66 6.50 -17.44 16.46
N ASP A 67 5.98 -18.22 15.51
CA ASP A 67 5.49 -17.74 14.22
C ASP A 67 4.28 -16.79 14.38
N ARG A 68 3.38 -17.12 15.30
CA ARG A 68 2.20 -16.30 15.58
C ARG A 68 2.57 -14.98 16.26
N GLU A 69 3.49 -15.00 17.21
CA GLU A 69 4.00 -13.78 17.86
C GLU A 69 4.72 -12.87 16.88
N GLY A 70 5.50 -13.44 15.97
CA GLY A 70 6.15 -12.69 14.87
C GLY A 70 5.13 -12.03 13.95
N LYS A 71 4.11 -12.75 13.50
CA LYS A 71 3.02 -12.22 12.67
C LYS A 71 2.21 -11.14 13.38
N LEU A 72 1.88 -11.32 14.66
CA LEU A 72 1.20 -10.30 15.48
C LEU A 72 2.02 -9.02 15.61
N SER A 73 3.34 -9.13 15.78
CA SER A 73 4.23 -7.96 15.84
C SER A 73 4.31 -7.20 14.53
N LEU A 74 4.27 -7.91 13.38
CA LEU A 74 4.27 -7.28 12.05
C LEU A 74 2.96 -6.51 11.77
N LEU A 75 1.85 -6.99 12.32
CA LEU A 75 0.50 -6.45 12.14
C LEU A 75 0.07 -5.48 13.25
N ASP A 76 0.98 -5.09 14.13
CA ASP A 76 0.65 -4.11 15.18
C ASP A 76 0.11 -2.82 14.57
N GLY A 77 -1.12 -2.46 14.99
CA GLY A 77 -1.88 -1.34 14.44
C GLY A 77 -2.52 -1.57 13.07
N ALA A 78 -2.56 -2.81 12.55
CA ALA A 78 -3.28 -3.12 11.32
C ALA A 78 -4.79 -3.01 11.54
N ARG A 79 -5.49 -2.39 10.57
CA ARG A 79 -6.95 -2.13 10.59
C ARG A 79 -7.69 -2.89 9.51
N GLY A 80 -7.01 -3.30 8.46
CA GLY A 80 -7.62 -3.95 7.31
C GLY A 80 -6.71 -3.97 6.09
N ILE A 81 -7.28 -4.36 4.97
CA ILE A 81 -6.63 -4.39 3.66
C ILE A 81 -7.42 -3.51 2.71
N LEU A 82 -6.76 -2.59 2.03
CA LEU A 82 -7.33 -1.83 0.92
C LEU A 82 -6.99 -2.52 -0.39
N ARG A 83 -8.02 -2.82 -1.20
CA ARG A 83 -7.92 -3.34 -2.57
C ARG A 83 -8.53 -2.37 -3.56
N ILE A 84 -7.85 -2.12 -4.67
CA ILE A 84 -8.32 -1.31 -5.78
C ILE A 84 -8.05 -2.07 -7.07
N PRO A 85 -8.99 -2.91 -7.55
CA PRO A 85 -8.78 -3.81 -8.68
C PRO A 85 -8.38 -3.08 -9.97
N GLU A 86 -8.94 -1.89 -10.22
CA GLU A 86 -8.72 -1.12 -11.45
C GLU A 86 -7.25 -0.75 -11.68
N ILE A 87 -6.50 -0.57 -10.61
CA ILE A 87 -5.07 -0.24 -10.66
C ILE A 87 -4.16 -1.35 -10.12
N ASP A 88 -4.69 -2.58 -9.96
CA ASP A 88 -3.95 -3.75 -9.43
C ASP A 88 -3.23 -3.41 -8.12
N PHE A 89 -3.99 -2.84 -7.16
CA PHE A 89 -3.46 -2.36 -5.89
C PHE A 89 -4.04 -3.13 -4.71
N GLU A 90 -3.17 -3.55 -3.80
CA GLU A 90 -3.54 -4.19 -2.55
C GLU A 90 -2.49 -3.90 -1.47
N MET A 91 -2.90 -3.34 -0.32
CA MET A 91 -2.01 -3.06 0.81
C MET A 91 -2.75 -3.09 2.15
N VAL A 92 -2.00 -3.42 3.22
CA VAL A 92 -2.49 -3.35 4.60
C VAL A 92 -2.60 -1.89 5.05
N ILE A 93 -3.70 -1.59 5.76
CA ILE A 93 -3.98 -0.30 6.41
C ILE A 93 -3.52 -0.39 7.85
N PHE A 94 -2.76 0.60 8.31
CA PHE A 94 -2.26 0.71 9.68
C PHE A 94 -2.73 2.01 10.35
N ASP A 95 -2.72 2.03 11.67
CA ASP A 95 -2.99 3.23 12.46
C ASP A 95 -1.94 4.31 12.28
N GLY A 96 -2.40 5.55 12.05
CA GLY A 96 -1.55 6.74 11.89
C GLY A 96 -0.95 6.87 10.49
N ALA A 97 -0.26 7.98 10.25
CA ALA A 97 0.38 8.30 8.97
C ALA A 97 1.83 8.79 9.17
N SER A 98 2.55 8.18 10.13
CA SER A 98 3.99 8.45 10.30
C SER A 98 4.81 7.86 9.16
N GLU A 99 6.02 8.33 8.97
CA GLU A 99 6.94 7.84 7.93
C GLU A 99 7.16 6.32 8.03
N ASP A 100 7.28 5.80 9.26
CA ASP A 100 7.45 4.36 9.52
C ASP A 100 6.20 3.55 9.09
N VAL A 101 5.00 4.09 9.32
CA VAL A 101 3.74 3.47 8.89
C VAL A 101 3.64 3.49 7.38
N LEU A 102 3.86 4.66 6.76
CA LEU A 102 3.78 4.82 5.31
C LEU A 102 4.86 4.03 4.56
N GLY A 103 5.98 3.71 5.23
CA GLY A 103 7.03 2.84 4.69
C GLY A 103 6.61 1.38 4.56
N LYS A 104 5.69 0.90 5.41
CA LYS A 104 5.22 -0.49 5.43
C LYS A 104 3.81 -0.71 4.85
N GLY A 105 2.99 0.33 4.71
CA GLY A 105 1.63 0.18 4.21
C GLY A 105 0.91 1.50 3.97
N ILE A 106 -0.40 1.46 4.08
CA ILE A 106 -1.28 2.63 4.03
C ILE A 106 -1.57 3.09 5.45
N GLY A 107 -1.49 4.39 5.68
CA GLY A 107 -1.72 5.00 6.99
C GLY A 107 -3.13 5.57 7.15
N MET A 108 -3.85 5.17 8.18
CA MET A 108 -5.12 5.78 8.58
C MET A 108 -4.84 7.08 9.32
N ILE A 109 -5.13 8.23 8.68
CA ILE A 109 -4.73 9.57 9.16
C ILE A 109 -5.30 9.85 10.56
N GLU A 110 -6.56 9.47 10.78
CA GLU A 110 -7.29 9.67 12.04
C GLU A 110 -7.76 8.31 12.60
N PRO A 111 -6.92 7.62 13.41
CA PRO A 111 -7.21 6.26 13.89
C PRO A 111 -8.46 6.10 14.77
N HIS A 112 -9.03 7.21 15.26
CA HIS A 112 -10.27 7.21 16.04
C HIS A 112 -11.53 7.12 15.19
N LYS A 113 -11.44 7.33 13.86
CA LYS A 113 -12.55 7.19 12.93
C LYS A 113 -12.80 5.73 12.57
N GLU A 114 -14.04 5.41 12.20
CA GLU A 114 -14.48 4.05 11.89
C GLU A 114 -14.83 3.93 10.41
N ILE A 115 -14.27 2.87 9.76
CA ILE A 115 -14.55 2.52 8.37
C ILE A 115 -16.04 2.14 8.25
N GLY A 116 -16.73 2.68 7.24
CA GLY A 116 -18.16 2.46 7.07
C GLY A 116 -19.06 3.42 7.85
N ILE A 117 -18.51 4.25 8.75
CA ILE A 117 -19.27 5.23 9.54
C ILE A 117 -18.82 6.66 9.22
N ASN A 118 -17.55 6.94 9.33
CA ASN A 118 -16.98 8.27 9.15
C ASN A 118 -16.45 8.50 7.72
N ASN A 119 -15.94 9.70 7.47
CA ASN A 119 -15.02 9.95 6.37
C ASN A 119 -13.60 9.56 6.81
N VAL A 120 -13.15 8.38 6.40
CA VAL A 120 -11.84 7.84 6.76
C VAL A 120 -10.79 8.26 5.76
N GLY A 121 -9.80 9.02 6.22
CA GLY A 121 -8.63 9.43 5.45
C GLY A 121 -7.54 8.35 5.45
N LEU A 122 -7.13 7.87 4.28
CA LEU A 122 -6.04 6.94 4.08
C LEU A 122 -4.90 7.61 3.31
N ALA A 123 -3.72 7.69 3.93
CA ALA A 123 -2.51 8.24 3.32
C ALA A 123 -1.60 7.14 2.79
N GLY A 124 -0.99 7.40 1.64
CA GLY A 124 0.06 6.55 1.08
C GLY A 124 1.05 7.38 0.28
N HIS A 125 2.31 6.93 0.24
CA HIS A 125 3.31 7.56 -0.59
C HIS A 125 2.94 7.52 -2.08
N ARG A 126 3.33 8.55 -2.82
CA ARG A 126 3.29 8.50 -4.28
C ARG A 126 4.67 8.15 -4.81
N SER A 127 4.94 6.84 -4.89
CA SER A 127 6.20 6.33 -5.43
C SER A 127 6.37 6.74 -6.91
N THR A 128 7.61 6.90 -7.35
CA THR A 128 7.94 7.03 -8.78
C THR A 128 8.04 5.67 -9.48
N THR A 129 8.03 4.59 -8.72
CA THR A 129 8.06 3.22 -9.26
C THR A 129 6.64 2.79 -9.58
N PHE A 130 6.39 2.40 -10.82
CA PHE A 130 5.07 1.96 -11.30
C PHE A 130 4.53 0.79 -10.47
N GLY A 131 3.25 0.86 -10.12
CA GLY A 131 2.54 -0.17 -9.35
C GLY A 131 2.89 -0.20 -7.86
N LYS A 132 3.59 0.81 -7.31
CA LYS A 132 3.90 0.90 -5.88
C LYS A 132 3.05 1.97 -5.20
N GLN A 133 2.48 1.60 -4.05
CA GLN A 133 1.69 2.49 -3.21
C GLN A 133 0.67 3.30 -4.04
N PHE A 134 0.42 4.56 -3.72
CA PHE A 134 -0.59 5.38 -4.39
C PHE A 134 -0.09 6.09 -5.66
N ASN A 135 0.87 5.51 -6.40
CA ASN A 135 1.41 6.18 -7.59
C ASN A 135 0.44 6.21 -8.78
N ARG A 136 -0.59 5.33 -8.79
CA ARG A 136 -1.58 5.20 -9.85
C ARG A 136 -2.98 5.70 -9.48
N LEU A 137 -3.14 6.41 -8.34
CA LEU A 137 -4.45 6.94 -7.95
C LEU A 137 -5.05 7.94 -8.95
N ASP A 138 -4.22 8.57 -9.77
CA ASP A 138 -4.66 9.48 -10.83
C ASP A 138 -5.29 8.76 -12.04
N GLU A 139 -5.20 7.43 -12.11
CA GLU A 139 -5.86 6.60 -13.13
C GLU A 139 -7.31 6.27 -12.73
N LEU A 140 -7.71 6.50 -11.46
CA LEU A 140 -9.05 6.18 -10.98
C LEU A 140 -10.09 7.14 -11.53
N GLU A 141 -11.16 6.56 -12.04
CA GLU A 141 -12.30 7.25 -12.62
C GLU A 141 -13.55 7.14 -11.72
N HIS A 142 -14.57 7.91 -12.06
CA HIS A 142 -15.87 7.84 -11.39
C HIS A 142 -16.49 6.45 -11.59
N HIS A 143 -17.04 5.86 -10.53
CA HIS A 143 -17.59 4.51 -10.42
C HIS A 143 -16.57 3.37 -10.23
N ASP A 144 -15.28 3.62 -10.20
CA ASP A 144 -14.31 2.60 -9.80
C ASP A 144 -14.56 2.16 -8.36
N ILE A 145 -14.26 0.88 -8.07
CA ILE A 145 -14.55 0.28 -6.77
C ILE A 145 -13.28 0.17 -5.94
N LEU A 146 -13.39 0.63 -4.69
CA LEU A 146 -12.41 0.43 -3.63
C LEU A 146 -13.01 -0.56 -2.64
N GLU A 147 -12.27 -1.62 -2.30
CA GLU A 147 -12.67 -2.59 -1.29
C GLU A 147 -11.80 -2.41 -0.04
N VAL A 148 -12.41 -2.33 1.14
CA VAL A 148 -11.71 -2.40 2.42
C VAL A 148 -12.20 -3.62 3.19
N LYS A 149 -11.29 -4.58 3.43
CA LYS A 149 -11.54 -5.76 4.24
C LYS A 149 -10.95 -5.55 5.63
N THR A 150 -11.79 -5.52 6.64
CA THR A 150 -11.40 -5.51 8.06
C THR A 150 -11.53 -6.92 8.68
N GLU A 151 -11.26 -7.08 9.96
CA GLU A 151 -11.55 -8.33 10.68
C GLU A 151 -13.05 -8.58 10.82
N GLU A 152 -13.88 -7.54 10.81
CA GLU A 152 -15.29 -7.59 11.11
C GLU A 152 -16.16 -7.65 9.86
N ALA A 153 -15.80 -6.90 8.80
CA ALA A 153 -16.61 -6.72 7.60
C ALA A 153 -15.76 -6.41 6.36
N THR A 154 -16.41 -6.52 5.20
CA THR A 154 -15.87 -6.02 3.93
C THR A 154 -16.76 -4.89 3.43
N TYR A 155 -16.14 -3.74 3.17
CA TYR A 155 -16.77 -2.51 2.72
C TYR A 155 -16.42 -2.25 1.26
N GLU A 156 -17.41 -1.95 0.43
CA GLU A 156 -17.21 -1.49 -0.94
C GLU A 156 -17.55 0.00 -1.04
N PHE A 157 -16.62 0.76 -1.60
CA PHE A 157 -16.78 2.18 -1.85
C PHE A 157 -16.69 2.46 -3.35
N GLU A 158 -17.53 3.34 -3.87
CA GLU A 158 -17.52 3.78 -5.27
C GLU A 158 -16.88 5.16 -5.36
N VAL A 159 -15.90 5.34 -6.25
CA VAL A 159 -15.25 6.64 -6.50
C VAL A 159 -16.26 7.65 -7.00
N VAL A 160 -16.35 8.78 -6.31
CA VAL A 160 -17.28 9.87 -6.63
C VAL A 160 -16.55 11.16 -7.05
N LYS A 161 -15.27 11.32 -6.69
CA LYS A 161 -14.53 12.54 -7.00
C LYS A 161 -13.02 12.31 -6.93
N THR A 162 -12.28 12.87 -7.91
CA THR A 162 -10.84 12.99 -7.91
C THR A 162 -10.44 14.45 -8.13
N PHE A 163 -9.59 15.03 -7.27
CA PHE A 163 -9.21 16.43 -7.32
C PHE A 163 -7.87 16.68 -6.61
N ILE A 164 -7.33 17.89 -6.76
CA ILE A 164 -6.08 18.31 -6.12
C ILE A 164 -6.38 19.44 -5.16
N VAL A 165 -5.74 19.41 -3.98
CA VAL A 165 -5.81 20.45 -2.95
C VAL A 165 -4.41 20.81 -2.45
N ASP A 166 -4.26 21.97 -1.80
CA ASP A 166 -3.08 22.27 -1.00
C ASP A 166 -3.04 21.37 0.25
N ARG A 167 -1.85 20.99 0.71
CA ARG A 167 -1.66 20.12 1.88
C ARG A 167 -2.24 20.66 3.18
N THR A 168 -2.58 21.94 3.22
CA THR A 168 -3.21 22.61 4.38
C THR A 168 -4.73 22.51 4.37
N GLU A 169 -5.34 22.08 3.27
CA GLU A 169 -6.79 21.91 3.14
C GLU A 169 -7.24 20.58 3.78
N VAL A 170 -7.31 20.57 5.12
CA VAL A 170 -7.68 19.37 5.91
C VAL A 170 -9.19 19.11 5.95
N GLU A 171 -10.00 20.06 5.51
CA GLU A 171 -11.47 19.99 5.45
C GLU A 171 -11.94 18.83 4.57
N VAL A 172 -11.10 18.35 3.66
CA VAL A 172 -11.37 17.16 2.84
C VAL A 172 -11.57 15.88 3.67
N LEU A 173 -11.11 15.87 4.94
CA LEU A 173 -11.23 14.77 5.89
C LEU A 173 -12.41 14.94 6.85
N GLU A 174 -13.14 16.06 6.82
CA GLU A 174 -14.31 16.26 7.66
C GLU A 174 -15.41 15.23 7.33
N ASP A 175 -16.17 14.85 8.35
CA ASP A 175 -17.27 13.91 8.18
C ASP A 175 -18.38 14.52 7.31
N ALA A 176 -18.92 13.72 6.44
CA ALA A 176 -20.00 14.06 5.53
C ALA A 176 -21.34 13.41 5.97
N ASN A 177 -22.42 13.67 5.22
CA ASN A 177 -23.72 13.07 5.48
C ASN A 177 -23.79 11.54 5.16
N ALA A 178 -22.73 10.98 4.64
CA ALA A 178 -22.59 9.56 4.33
C ALA A 178 -21.15 9.12 4.57
N PRO A 179 -20.91 7.83 4.89
CA PRO A 179 -19.56 7.31 5.03
C PRO A 179 -18.74 7.47 3.75
N LEU A 180 -17.54 7.98 3.90
CA LEU A 180 -16.57 8.17 2.80
C LEU A 180 -15.26 7.47 3.10
N LEU A 181 -14.55 7.12 2.04
CA LEU A 181 -13.14 6.77 2.04
C LEU A 181 -12.40 7.84 1.23
N THR A 182 -11.46 8.53 1.86
CA THR A 182 -10.67 9.60 1.25
C THR A 182 -9.22 9.18 1.14
N LEU A 183 -8.76 8.83 -0.08
CA LEU A 183 -7.36 8.48 -0.34
C LEU A 183 -6.56 9.76 -0.58
N VAL A 184 -5.40 9.86 0.07
CA VAL A 184 -4.54 11.05 0.06
C VAL A 184 -3.13 10.67 -0.34
N THR A 185 -2.58 11.32 -1.36
CA THR A 185 -1.18 11.14 -1.76
C THR A 185 -0.55 12.44 -2.24
N CYS A 186 0.78 12.48 -2.25
CA CYS A 186 1.53 13.63 -2.76
C CYS A 186 1.37 13.82 -4.27
N THR A 187 1.33 15.06 -4.75
CA THR A 187 1.35 15.37 -6.18
C THR A 187 2.13 16.66 -6.44
N PRO A 188 2.93 16.78 -7.54
CA PRO A 188 3.26 15.72 -8.50
C PRO A 188 4.15 14.61 -7.92
N ALA A 189 4.13 13.43 -8.55
CA ALA A 189 5.01 12.33 -8.18
C ALA A 189 6.49 12.70 -8.36
N GLY A 190 7.37 12.20 -7.47
CA GLY A 190 8.82 12.40 -7.57
C GLY A 190 9.32 13.80 -7.18
N VAL A 191 8.44 14.73 -6.82
CA VAL A 191 8.85 16.04 -6.29
C VAL A 191 9.13 15.90 -4.79
N LYS A 192 10.26 16.48 -4.35
CA LYS A 192 10.61 16.50 -2.92
C LYS A 192 9.73 17.52 -2.20
N ASP A 193 9.00 17.08 -1.17
CA ASP A 193 8.11 17.89 -0.33
C ASP A 193 7.09 18.74 -1.13
N PRO A 194 6.23 18.08 -1.95
CA PRO A 194 5.23 18.80 -2.72
C PRO A 194 4.15 19.42 -1.81
N THR A 195 3.65 20.59 -2.19
CA THR A 195 2.58 21.30 -1.46
C THR A 195 1.22 20.69 -1.72
N ASP A 196 1.04 20.07 -2.88
CA ASP A 196 -0.26 19.60 -3.33
C ASP A 196 -0.49 18.14 -2.96
N ARG A 197 -1.77 17.79 -2.78
CA ARG A 197 -2.26 16.44 -2.53
C ARG A 197 -3.28 16.06 -3.59
N LEU A 198 -3.09 14.89 -4.18
CA LEU A 198 -4.13 14.24 -4.96
C LEU A 198 -5.08 13.54 -3.99
N ILE A 199 -6.35 13.83 -4.13
CA ILE A 199 -7.45 13.29 -3.34
C ILE A 199 -8.35 12.46 -4.24
N VAL A 200 -8.67 11.24 -3.78
CA VAL A 200 -9.73 10.40 -4.36
C VAL A 200 -10.74 10.16 -3.27
N GLN A 201 -11.99 10.60 -3.45
CA GLN A 201 -13.09 10.34 -2.54
C GLN A 201 -14.02 9.28 -3.11
N ALA A 202 -14.34 8.29 -2.29
CA ALA A 202 -15.27 7.23 -2.62
C ALA A 202 -16.35 7.11 -1.53
N LYS A 203 -17.59 6.83 -1.94
CA LYS A 203 -18.76 6.71 -1.06
C LYS A 203 -19.07 5.25 -0.82
N LEU A 204 -19.42 4.90 0.42
CA LEU A 204 -19.86 3.55 0.77
C LEU A 204 -21.09 3.15 -0.02
N ILE A 205 -21.05 1.98 -0.65
CA ILE A 205 -22.17 1.37 -1.41
C ILE A 205 -22.61 0.03 -0.81
N THR A 206 -21.69 -0.73 -0.20
CA THR A 206 -22.01 -2.06 0.36
C THR A 206 -21.16 -2.33 1.60
N GLU A 207 -21.77 -2.99 2.59
CA GLU A 207 -21.11 -3.60 3.75
C GLU A 207 -21.58 -5.07 3.83
N ARG A 208 -20.61 -6.00 3.98
CA ARG A 208 -20.85 -7.46 4.03
C ARG A 208 -20.10 -8.12 5.15
#